data_783b4a245cf43a88152afe818967a316
#
_entry.id   783b4a245cf43a88152afe818967a316
#
_cell.length_a   1.000
_cell.length_b   1.000
_cell.length_c   1.000
_cell.angle_alpha   90.00
_cell.angle_beta   90.00
_cell.angle_gamma   90.00
#
_symmetry.space_group_name_H-M   'P 1'
#
loop_
_entity.id
_entity.type
_entity.pdbx_description
1 polymer ?
#
loop_
_entity_poly.entity_id
_entity_poly.type
_entity_poly.pdbx_seq_one_letter_code
_entity_poly.pdbx_strand_id
1 'polypeptide(L)'
;IKEMLSIVIPAYNESGNIFPLYDSLKKALTKEKKYEIIFVDDGSTDSTFLEMEKLSKKDSSVRVIKFRKNFGQGAAWDAGFKHAKGSIIITMDSDLQNDPEDIPKLVEKINQGYDVVSGWRKDRKDSFSKKLFSLFSRFLRSKVISDKIHDSGCSMKAYKRECLSELSLQGEMHRYIAEILSLRGYKIGEIKVSHFPRKIGKTKYTLVRLPKGF
;
A
#
# COMPACT_ATOMS: atom_id res chain seq x y z
N ILE A 1 22.48 -10.23 -7.58
CA ILE A 1 22.13 -8.85 -8.00
C ILE A 1 21.05 -8.37 -7.03
N LYS A 2 21.34 -7.30 -6.26
CA LYS A 2 20.32 -6.74 -5.33
C LYS A 2 19.18 -6.18 -6.16
N GLU A 3 17.96 -6.62 -5.87
CA GLU A 3 16.75 -6.24 -6.59
C GLU A 3 16.42 -4.75 -6.39
N MET A 4 15.87 -4.12 -7.41
CA MET A 4 15.38 -2.74 -7.31
C MET A 4 13.99 -2.73 -6.66
N LEU A 5 13.76 -1.81 -5.72
CA LEU A 5 12.46 -1.62 -5.07
C LEU A 5 11.69 -0.46 -5.70
N SER A 6 10.39 -0.61 -5.88
CA SER A 6 9.47 0.49 -6.18
C SER A 6 8.47 0.64 -5.04
N ILE A 7 8.50 1.77 -4.35
CA ILE A 7 7.55 2.08 -3.27
C ILE A 7 6.43 2.93 -3.86
N VAL A 8 5.21 2.38 -3.95
CA VAL A 8 4.03 3.04 -4.53
C VAL A 8 3.14 3.58 -3.41
N ILE A 9 2.88 4.87 -3.45
CA ILE A 9 2.19 5.60 -2.38
C ILE A 9 1.10 6.49 -2.99
N PRO A 10 -0.16 6.06 -2.97
CA PRO A 10 -1.28 6.92 -3.33
C PRO A 10 -1.54 7.96 -2.26
N ALA A 11 -1.87 9.19 -2.67
CA ALA A 11 -2.26 10.24 -1.75
C ALA A 11 -3.39 11.10 -2.33
N TYR A 12 -4.30 11.50 -1.46
CA TYR A 12 -5.39 12.43 -1.77
C TYR A 12 -5.64 13.34 -0.58
N ASN A 13 -5.34 14.64 -0.73
CA ASN A 13 -5.44 15.64 0.34
C ASN A 13 -4.70 15.17 1.62
N GLU A 14 -3.42 14.92 1.49
CA GLU A 14 -2.50 14.49 2.55
C GLU A 14 -1.36 15.50 2.76
N SER A 15 -1.64 16.79 2.48
CA SER A 15 -0.69 17.88 2.75
C SER A 15 -0.21 17.84 4.20
N GLY A 16 1.09 18.08 4.40
CA GLY A 16 1.77 17.97 5.69
C GLY A 16 2.21 16.54 6.07
N ASN A 17 1.72 15.49 5.39
CA ASN A 17 2.18 14.11 5.59
C ASN A 17 3.33 13.73 4.63
N ILE A 18 3.43 14.39 3.47
CA ILE A 18 4.34 13.99 2.38
C ILE A 18 5.81 14.11 2.77
N PHE A 19 6.24 15.24 3.33
CA PHE A 19 7.63 15.42 3.76
C PHE A 19 8.04 14.49 4.91
N PRO A 20 7.26 14.37 6.02
CA PRO A 20 7.60 13.42 7.08
C PRO A 20 7.64 11.97 6.60
N LEU A 21 6.75 11.57 5.67
CA LEU A 21 6.78 10.24 5.08
C LEU A 21 8.03 10.01 4.25
N TYR A 22 8.39 10.98 3.40
CA TYR A 22 9.62 10.92 2.61
C TYR A 22 10.85 10.76 3.50
N ASP A 23 10.98 11.56 4.57
CA ASP A 23 12.12 11.48 5.49
C ASP A 23 12.21 10.12 6.18
N SER A 24 11.06 9.56 6.60
CA SER A 24 10.99 8.21 7.18
C SER A 24 11.39 7.13 6.17
N LEU A 25 10.95 7.25 4.91
CA LEU A 25 11.32 6.33 3.84
C LEU A 25 12.83 6.39 3.54
N LYS A 26 13.40 7.61 3.44
CA LYS A 26 14.85 7.78 3.21
C LYS A 26 15.68 7.11 4.31
N LYS A 27 15.22 7.21 5.56
CA LYS A 27 15.87 6.55 6.69
C LYS A 27 15.76 5.02 6.59
N ALA A 28 14.57 4.48 6.35
CA ALA A 28 14.35 3.04 6.24
C ALA A 28 15.08 2.39 5.06
N LEU A 29 15.24 3.14 3.95
CA LEU A 29 15.83 2.65 2.70
C LEU A 29 17.34 2.92 2.59
N THR A 30 18.02 3.42 3.64
CA THR A 30 19.47 3.72 3.60
C THR A 30 20.34 2.54 3.21
N LYS A 31 19.93 1.32 3.55
CA LYS A 31 20.65 0.09 3.22
C LYS A 31 20.32 -0.46 1.83
N GLU A 32 19.31 0.10 1.16
CA GLU A 32 18.87 -0.34 -0.17
C GLU A 32 19.66 0.41 -1.26
N LYS A 33 20.35 -0.34 -2.11
CA LYS A 33 21.22 0.24 -3.15
C LYS A 33 20.44 0.86 -4.30
N LYS A 34 19.26 0.33 -4.62
CA LYS A 34 18.43 0.77 -5.76
C LYS A 34 16.97 0.77 -5.37
N TYR A 35 16.35 1.93 -5.37
CA TYR A 35 14.92 2.09 -5.16
C TYR A 35 14.39 3.32 -5.87
N GLU A 36 13.08 3.36 -6.05
CA GLU A 36 12.32 4.54 -6.42
C GLU A 36 11.09 4.67 -5.51
N ILE A 37 10.67 5.90 -5.28
CA ILE A 37 9.44 6.25 -4.56
C ILE A 37 8.49 6.85 -5.59
N ILE A 38 7.33 6.24 -5.79
CA ILE A 38 6.32 6.68 -6.73
C ILE A 38 5.13 7.20 -5.93
N PHE A 39 5.03 8.50 -5.80
CA PHE A 39 3.83 9.14 -5.29
C PHE A 39 2.78 9.25 -6.41
N VAL A 40 1.55 8.89 -6.09
CA VAL A 40 0.42 9.06 -7.01
C VAL A 40 -0.58 10.00 -6.37
N ASP A 41 -0.63 11.25 -6.87
CA ASP A 41 -1.61 12.24 -6.46
C ASP A 41 -2.95 11.94 -7.13
N ASP A 42 -3.92 11.49 -6.34
CA ASP A 42 -5.27 11.14 -6.80
C ASP A 42 -6.18 12.38 -6.91
N GLY A 43 -5.66 13.43 -7.57
CA GLY A 43 -6.41 14.65 -7.83
C GLY A 43 -6.64 15.50 -6.59
N SER A 44 -5.64 15.70 -5.76
CA SER A 44 -5.71 16.54 -4.56
C SER A 44 -6.07 17.99 -4.87
N THR A 45 -6.79 18.61 -3.93
CA THR A 45 -7.22 20.02 -3.98
C THR A 45 -6.45 20.92 -3.02
N ASP A 46 -5.60 20.33 -2.18
CA ASP A 46 -4.69 21.01 -1.25
C ASP A 46 -3.25 21.08 -1.79
N SER A 47 -2.26 21.35 -0.94
CA SER A 47 -0.86 21.43 -1.35
C SER A 47 -0.13 20.09 -1.53
N THR A 48 -0.82 18.95 -1.42
CA THR A 48 -0.23 17.61 -1.52
C THR A 48 0.63 17.44 -2.77
N PHE A 49 0.08 17.77 -3.95
CA PHE A 49 0.83 17.67 -5.21
C PHE A 49 2.08 18.55 -5.22
N LEU A 50 1.98 19.79 -4.72
CA LEU A 50 3.11 20.73 -4.68
C LEU A 50 4.24 20.22 -3.78
N GLU A 51 3.90 19.55 -2.68
CA GLU A 51 4.90 18.93 -1.79
C GLU A 51 5.62 17.78 -2.50
N MET A 52 4.89 16.89 -3.18
CA MET A 52 5.45 15.81 -3.99
C MET A 52 6.34 16.33 -5.13
N GLU A 53 5.90 17.36 -5.84
CA GLU A 53 6.65 17.97 -6.93
C GLU A 53 7.98 18.56 -6.44
N LYS A 54 7.99 19.22 -5.28
CA LYS A 54 9.21 19.71 -4.65
C LYS A 54 10.20 18.59 -4.35
N LEU A 55 9.72 17.44 -3.86
CA LEU A 55 10.55 16.26 -3.60
C LEU A 55 11.14 15.69 -4.89
N SER A 56 10.34 15.54 -5.94
CA SER A 56 10.82 14.98 -7.21
C SER A 56 11.83 15.87 -7.93
N LYS A 57 11.76 17.18 -7.72
CA LYS A 57 12.80 18.13 -8.21
C LYS A 57 14.10 18.04 -7.44
N LYS A 58 14.05 17.62 -6.17
CA LYS A 58 15.22 17.55 -5.27
C LYS A 58 15.88 16.16 -5.27
N ASP A 59 15.12 15.09 -5.50
CA ASP A 59 15.59 13.71 -5.42
C ASP A 59 15.13 12.91 -6.64
N SER A 60 16.07 12.49 -7.48
CA SER A 60 15.81 11.71 -8.70
C SER A 60 15.24 10.32 -8.44
N SER A 61 15.30 9.82 -7.19
CA SER A 61 14.62 8.58 -6.80
C SER A 61 13.11 8.77 -6.60
N VAL A 62 12.61 10.01 -6.54
CA VAL A 62 11.21 10.34 -6.37
C VAL A 62 10.55 10.64 -7.72
N ARG A 63 9.45 9.95 -7.99
CA ARG A 63 8.62 10.15 -9.17
C ARG A 63 7.20 10.48 -8.73
N VAL A 64 6.52 11.33 -9.50
CA VAL A 64 5.15 11.76 -9.20
C VAL A 64 4.26 11.51 -10.41
N ILE A 65 3.12 10.88 -10.15
CA ILE A 65 2.02 10.73 -11.10
C ILE A 65 0.87 11.59 -10.57
N LYS A 66 0.31 12.46 -11.42
CA LYS A 66 -0.81 13.35 -11.04
C LYS A 66 -2.05 12.98 -11.82
N PHE A 67 -3.15 12.75 -11.13
CA PHE A 67 -4.46 12.60 -11.75
C PHE A 67 -5.17 13.94 -11.91
N ARG A 68 -5.98 14.06 -12.96
CA ARG A 68 -6.77 15.28 -13.23
C ARG A 68 -7.93 15.47 -12.25
N LYS A 69 -8.42 14.38 -11.62
CA LYS A 69 -9.48 14.34 -10.60
C LYS A 69 -9.31 13.11 -9.73
N ASN A 70 -10.06 13.02 -8.64
CA ASN A 70 -10.07 11.82 -7.80
C ASN A 70 -10.74 10.64 -8.53
N PHE A 71 -9.98 9.57 -8.73
CA PHE A 71 -10.42 8.28 -9.31
C PHE A 71 -10.46 7.17 -8.26
N GLY A 72 -9.94 7.41 -7.07
CA GLY A 72 -9.88 6.47 -5.96
C GLY A 72 -8.56 5.72 -5.85
N GLN A 73 -8.31 5.20 -4.66
CA GLN A 73 -7.04 4.57 -4.28
C GLN A 73 -6.67 3.38 -5.19
N GLY A 74 -7.65 2.60 -5.64
CA GLY A 74 -7.42 1.47 -6.56
C GLY A 74 -6.79 1.92 -7.87
N ALA A 75 -7.33 2.99 -8.48
CA ALA A 75 -6.80 3.56 -9.70
C ALA A 75 -5.38 4.14 -9.49
N ALA A 76 -5.13 4.76 -8.33
CA ALA A 76 -3.83 5.30 -8.00
C ALA A 76 -2.77 4.20 -7.85
N TRP A 77 -3.11 3.06 -7.22
CA TRP A 77 -2.20 1.92 -7.17
C TRP A 77 -1.99 1.28 -8.54
N ASP A 78 -3.03 1.10 -9.34
CA ASP A 78 -2.91 0.57 -10.71
C ASP A 78 -1.94 1.41 -11.55
N ALA A 79 -2.07 2.74 -11.48
CA ALA A 79 -1.14 3.63 -12.16
C ALA A 79 0.30 3.50 -11.62
N GLY A 80 0.46 3.42 -10.30
CA GLY A 80 1.77 3.21 -9.68
C GLY A 80 2.42 1.90 -10.12
N PHE A 81 1.67 0.80 -10.15
CA PHE A 81 2.14 -0.51 -10.60
C PHE A 81 2.61 -0.50 -12.06
N LYS A 82 1.83 0.11 -12.95
CA LYS A 82 2.19 0.24 -14.38
C LYS A 82 3.46 1.04 -14.63
N HIS A 83 3.78 1.97 -13.73
CA HIS A 83 4.98 2.82 -13.86
C HIS A 83 6.17 2.34 -13.03
N ALA A 84 6.00 1.34 -12.17
CA ALA A 84 7.05 0.78 -11.34
C ALA A 84 8.12 0.05 -12.19
N LYS A 85 9.40 0.33 -11.90
CA LYS A 85 10.57 -0.27 -12.58
C LYS A 85 11.22 -1.37 -11.75
N GLY A 86 10.97 -1.39 -10.43
CA GLY A 86 11.55 -2.37 -9.51
C GLY A 86 11.01 -3.78 -9.75
N SER A 87 11.82 -4.78 -9.43
CA SER A 87 11.41 -6.20 -9.42
C SER A 87 10.52 -6.54 -8.24
N ILE A 88 10.63 -5.77 -7.15
CA ILE A 88 9.74 -5.83 -5.99
C ILE A 88 9.01 -4.50 -5.86
N ILE A 89 7.68 -4.58 -5.76
CA ILE A 89 6.80 -3.43 -5.56
C ILE A 89 6.26 -3.45 -4.14
N ILE A 90 6.46 -2.35 -3.42
CA ILE A 90 5.94 -2.14 -2.06
C ILE A 90 4.79 -1.15 -2.13
N THR A 91 3.67 -1.48 -1.51
CA THR A 91 2.55 -0.55 -1.33
C THR A 91 2.48 -0.05 0.11
N MET A 92 2.09 1.19 0.32
CA MET A 92 1.76 1.75 1.64
C MET A 92 0.91 3.01 1.50
N ASP A 93 0.20 3.37 2.57
CA ASP A 93 -0.57 4.61 2.64
C ASP A 93 0.31 5.83 2.95
N SER A 94 -0.17 7.02 2.58
CA SER A 94 0.53 8.30 2.79
C SER A 94 0.26 8.97 4.15
N ASP A 95 -0.53 8.37 5.02
CA ASP A 95 -1.09 8.96 6.24
C ASP A 95 -0.25 8.77 7.52
N LEU A 96 0.99 8.27 7.36
CA LEU A 96 1.94 8.00 8.45
C LEU A 96 1.48 6.91 9.44
N GLN A 97 0.49 6.09 9.10
CA GLN A 97 0.06 4.99 9.96
C GLN A 97 0.92 3.73 9.78
N ASN A 98 1.55 3.55 8.61
CA ASN A 98 2.50 2.48 8.35
C ASN A 98 3.93 2.91 8.74
N ASP A 99 4.73 1.96 9.20
CA ASP A 99 6.15 2.19 9.50
C ASP A 99 7.04 1.76 8.32
N PRO A 100 7.74 2.69 7.65
CA PRO A 100 8.69 2.32 6.60
C PRO A 100 9.81 1.36 7.06
N GLU A 101 10.14 1.33 8.34
CA GLU A 101 11.15 0.40 8.91
C GLU A 101 10.72 -1.08 8.80
N ASP A 102 9.47 -1.37 8.46
CA ASP A 102 8.99 -2.72 8.17
C ASP A 102 9.24 -3.16 6.71
N ILE A 103 9.62 -2.24 5.80
CA ILE A 103 9.91 -2.55 4.39
C ILE A 103 10.99 -3.64 4.25
N PRO A 104 12.15 -3.55 4.94
CA PRO A 104 13.17 -4.60 4.83
C PRO A 104 12.68 -6.00 5.20
N LYS A 105 11.77 -6.12 6.18
CA LYS A 105 11.18 -7.41 6.60
C LYS A 105 10.28 -8.00 5.51
N LEU A 106 9.51 -7.15 4.80
CA LEU A 106 8.70 -7.57 3.65
C LEU A 106 9.60 -8.10 2.52
N VAL A 107 10.66 -7.35 2.19
CA VAL A 107 11.63 -7.74 1.15
C VAL A 107 12.34 -9.04 1.51
N GLU A 108 12.78 -9.20 2.75
CA GLU A 108 13.40 -10.43 3.22
C GLU A 108 12.46 -11.63 3.02
N LYS A 109 11.16 -11.46 3.32
CA LYS A 109 10.17 -12.51 3.15
C LYS A 109 9.94 -12.86 1.67
N ILE A 110 9.95 -11.88 0.76
CA ILE A 110 9.94 -12.12 -0.70
C ILE A 110 11.16 -12.96 -1.08
N ASN A 111 12.35 -12.62 -0.58
CA ASN A 111 13.61 -13.33 -0.86
C ASN A 111 13.62 -14.78 -0.33
N GLN A 112 12.76 -15.10 0.65
CA GLN A 112 12.52 -16.47 1.12
C GLN A 112 11.62 -17.29 0.15
N GLY A 113 11.30 -16.78 -1.04
CA GLY A 113 10.55 -17.47 -2.08
C GLY A 113 9.04 -17.29 -2.01
N TYR A 114 8.55 -16.23 -1.35
CA TYR A 114 7.15 -15.79 -1.46
C TYR A 114 6.99 -14.85 -2.65
N ASP A 115 5.82 -14.87 -3.28
CA ASP A 115 5.51 -14.01 -4.42
C ASP A 115 4.82 -12.71 -3.97
N VAL A 116 4.06 -12.82 -2.88
CA VAL A 116 3.35 -11.71 -2.23
C VAL A 116 3.53 -11.81 -0.72
N VAL A 117 3.77 -10.70 -0.05
CA VAL A 117 3.84 -10.62 1.42
C VAL A 117 2.92 -9.50 1.90
N SER A 118 1.92 -9.85 2.72
CA SER A 118 0.99 -8.91 3.34
C SER A 118 1.45 -8.52 4.74
N GLY A 119 1.31 -7.26 5.09
CA GLY A 119 1.44 -6.84 6.47
C GLY A 119 0.23 -7.26 7.30
N TRP A 120 0.46 -7.64 8.55
CA TRP A 120 -0.57 -7.94 9.54
C TRP A 120 -0.43 -7.01 10.75
N ARG A 121 -1.40 -6.09 10.89
CA ARG A 121 -1.47 -5.12 11.99
C ARG A 121 -2.08 -5.79 13.23
N LYS A 122 -1.31 -6.69 13.87
CA LYS A 122 -1.82 -7.52 14.98
C LYS A 122 -2.39 -6.71 16.14
N ASP A 123 -1.76 -5.59 16.47
CA ASP A 123 -2.09 -4.76 17.65
C ASP A 123 -3.01 -3.58 17.32
N ARG A 124 -3.74 -3.67 16.19
CA ARG A 124 -4.67 -2.62 15.77
C ARG A 124 -5.78 -2.42 16.82
N LYS A 125 -5.85 -1.22 17.38
CA LYS A 125 -6.92 -0.80 18.32
C LYS A 125 -8.21 -0.44 17.56
N ASP A 126 -8.90 -1.43 17.02
CA ASP A 126 -10.21 -1.23 16.38
C ASP A 126 -11.34 -1.16 17.40
N SER A 127 -12.41 -0.38 17.10
CA SER A 127 -13.64 -0.41 17.87
C SER A 127 -14.29 -1.80 17.77
N PHE A 128 -15.00 -2.23 18.82
CA PHE A 128 -15.61 -3.55 18.93
C PHE A 128 -16.52 -3.90 17.74
N SER A 129 -17.28 -2.93 17.23
CA SER A 129 -18.15 -3.09 16.05
C SER A 129 -17.37 -3.41 14.76
N LYS A 130 -16.19 -2.80 14.56
CA LYS A 130 -15.31 -3.10 13.41
C LYS A 130 -14.69 -4.50 13.52
N LYS A 131 -14.36 -4.94 14.75
CA LYS A 131 -13.86 -6.30 15.00
C LYS A 131 -14.92 -7.36 14.67
N LEU A 132 -16.17 -7.14 15.08
CA LEU A 132 -17.28 -8.07 14.82
C LEU A 132 -17.59 -8.18 13.33
N PHE A 133 -17.64 -7.05 12.60
CA PHE A 133 -17.83 -7.04 11.14
C PHE A 133 -16.66 -7.71 10.40
N SER A 134 -15.42 -7.50 10.87
CA SER A 134 -14.23 -8.16 10.33
C SER A 134 -14.26 -9.68 10.55
N LEU A 135 -14.72 -10.16 11.72
CA LEU A 135 -14.89 -11.58 12.02
C LEU A 135 -15.94 -12.24 11.11
N PHE A 136 -17.08 -11.59 10.90
CA PHE A 136 -18.14 -12.10 10.03
C PHE A 136 -17.68 -12.16 8.56
N SER A 137 -17.02 -11.12 8.06
CA SER A 137 -16.49 -11.12 6.70
C SER A 137 -15.32 -12.10 6.53
N ARG A 138 -14.57 -12.41 7.59
CA ARG A 138 -13.53 -13.46 7.60
C ARG A 138 -14.17 -14.86 7.54
N PHE A 139 -15.25 -15.11 8.27
CA PHE A 139 -15.97 -16.38 8.24
C PHE A 139 -16.58 -16.67 6.85
N LEU A 140 -17.15 -15.66 6.18
CA LEU A 140 -17.65 -15.81 4.81
C LEU A 140 -16.52 -16.06 3.80
N ARG A 141 -15.36 -15.43 4.00
CA ARG A 141 -14.17 -15.61 3.13
C ARG A 141 -13.46 -16.94 3.34
N SER A 142 -13.40 -17.46 4.56
CA SER A 142 -12.72 -18.73 4.86
C SER A 142 -13.30 -19.93 4.13
N LYS A 143 -14.57 -19.84 3.69
CA LYS A 143 -15.21 -20.88 2.85
C LYS A 143 -14.83 -20.80 1.37
N VAL A 144 -14.28 -19.67 0.90
CA VAL A 144 -14.02 -19.40 -0.53
C VAL A 144 -12.52 -19.18 -0.79
N ILE A 145 -11.78 -18.60 0.17
CA ILE A 145 -10.38 -18.18 0.01
C ILE A 145 -9.57 -18.77 1.19
N SER A 146 -8.41 -19.32 0.88
CA SER A 146 -7.49 -19.93 1.84
C SER A 146 -7.26 -19.07 3.10
N ASP A 147 -7.32 -19.67 4.29
CA ASP A 147 -7.19 -19.09 5.65
C ASP A 147 -5.84 -18.38 5.95
N LYS A 148 -5.04 -18.08 4.94
CA LYS A 148 -3.64 -17.65 5.11
C LYS A 148 -3.47 -16.14 5.34
N ILE A 149 -4.50 -15.29 5.16
CA ILE A 149 -4.38 -13.84 5.27
C ILE A 149 -5.26 -13.32 6.40
N HIS A 150 -4.62 -12.82 7.46
CA HIS A 150 -5.31 -12.29 8.65
C HIS A 150 -5.80 -10.85 8.46
N ASP A 151 -5.06 -10.00 7.72
CA ASP A 151 -5.36 -8.58 7.54
C ASP A 151 -5.32 -8.15 6.06
N SER A 152 -6.36 -8.50 5.31
CA SER A 152 -6.52 -8.11 3.91
C SER A 152 -6.49 -6.58 3.70
N GLY A 153 -6.99 -5.83 4.66
CA GLY A 153 -7.09 -4.37 4.60
C GLY A 153 -5.80 -3.62 4.92
N CYS A 154 -4.69 -4.31 5.20
CA CYS A 154 -3.41 -3.66 5.37
C CYS A 154 -2.90 -3.16 4.02
N SER A 155 -2.56 -1.87 3.92
CA SER A 155 -2.00 -1.28 2.70
C SER A 155 -0.53 -1.63 2.51
N MET A 156 0.17 -1.98 3.58
CA MET A 156 1.59 -2.32 3.53
C MET A 156 1.79 -3.74 3.06
N LYS A 157 2.16 -3.90 1.80
CA LYS A 157 2.38 -5.19 1.14
C LYS A 157 3.59 -5.12 0.20
N ALA A 158 4.22 -6.26 -0.03
CA ALA A 158 5.24 -6.45 -1.05
C ALA A 158 4.79 -7.47 -2.09
N TYR A 159 5.14 -7.21 -3.35
CA TYR A 159 4.80 -8.05 -4.49
C TYR A 159 6.02 -8.21 -5.39
N LYS A 160 6.27 -9.40 -5.93
CA LYS A 160 7.07 -9.50 -7.13
C LYS A 160 6.32 -8.82 -8.28
N ARG A 161 7.01 -8.02 -9.09
CA ARG A 161 6.37 -7.25 -10.16
C ARG A 161 5.59 -8.12 -11.14
N GLU A 162 6.06 -9.33 -11.42
CA GLU A 162 5.41 -10.28 -12.32
C GLU A 162 3.98 -10.63 -11.88
N CYS A 163 3.70 -10.67 -10.55
CA CYS A 163 2.37 -10.95 -10.03
C CYS A 163 1.34 -9.87 -10.38
N LEU A 164 1.79 -8.65 -10.65
CA LEU A 164 0.93 -7.50 -10.91
C LEU A 164 0.79 -7.17 -12.40
N SER A 165 1.57 -7.83 -13.28
CA SER A 165 1.63 -7.50 -14.71
C SER A 165 0.28 -7.65 -15.44
N GLU A 166 -0.54 -8.63 -15.01
CA GLU A 166 -1.85 -8.92 -15.61
C GLU A 166 -3.02 -8.46 -14.72
N LEU A 167 -2.71 -7.67 -13.68
CA LEU A 167 -3.72 -7.20 -12.76
C LEU A 167 -4.19 -5.81 -13.18
N SER A 168 -5.49 -5.66 -13.39
CA SER A 168 -6.15 -4.37 -13.59
C SER A 168 -7.07 -4.12 -12.40
N LEU A 169 -6.83 -3.03 -11.65
CA LEU A 169 -7.59 -2.72 -10.45
C LEU A 169 -8.78 -1.83 -10.78
N GLN A 170 -9.97 -2.30 -10.42
CA GLN A 170 -11.21 -1.53 -10.52
C GLN A 170 -11.85 -1.36 -9.14
N GLY A 171 -12.36 -0.17 -8.84
CA GLY A 171 -13.04 0.11 -7.59
C GLY A 171 -12.22 -0.26 -6.34
N GLU A 172 -12.82 -1.04 -5.46
CA GLU A 172 -12.21 -1.45 -4.18
C GLU A 172 -11.37 -2.74 -4.25
N MET A 173 -11.08 -3.27 -5.45
CA MET A 173 -10.30 -4.51 -5.65
C MET A 173 -8.91 -4.45 -5.03
N HIS A 174 -8.36 -3.25 -4.88
CA HIS A 174 -7.05 -3.04 -4.25
C HIS A 174 -6.91 -3.64 -2.85
N ARG A 175 -8.02 -3.82 -2.12
CA ARG A 175 -8.04 -4.44 -0.79
C ARG A 175 -7.80 -5.94 -0.82
N TYR A 176 -8.09 -6.58 -1.93
CA TYR A 176 -8.11 -8.03 -2.11
C TYR A 176 -7.03 -8.53 -3.07
N ILE A 177 -6.02 -7.71 -3.39
CA ILE A 177 -4.96 -8.10 -4.33
C ILE A 177 -4.28 -9.41 -3.89
N ALA A 178 -3.94 -9.53 -2.61
CA ALA A 178 -3.26 -10.72 -2.10
C ALA A 178 -4.13 -11.98 -2.21
N GLU A 179 -5.43 -11.86 -1.96
CA GLU A 179 -6.40 -12.94 -2.12
C GLU A 179 -6.58 -13.33 -3.59
N ILE A 180 -6.72 -12.34 -4.47
CA ILE A 180 -6.83 -12.57 -5.92
C ILE A 180 -5.59 -13.31 -6.43
N LEU A 181 -4.41 -12.89 -6.01
CA LEU A 181 -3.15 -13.54 -6.38
C LEU A 181 -3.01 -14.94 -5.77
N SER A 182 -3.51 -15.15 -4.55
CA SER A 182 -3.59 -16.50 -3.95
C SER A 182 -4.43 -17.45 -4.79
N LEU A 183 -5.59 -16.98 -5.27
CA LEU A 183 -6.47 -17.78 -6.16
C LEU A 183 -5.81 -18.09 -7.52
N ARG A 184 -4.88 -17.26 -7.96
CA ARG A 184 -4.07 -17.50 -9.17
C ARG A 184 -2.87 -18.42 -8.94
N GLY A 185 -2.70 -18.94 -7.71
CA GLY A 185 -1.65 -19.90 -7.36
C GLY A 185 -0.34 -19.28 -6.86
N TYR A 186 -0.27 -17.95 -6.69
CA TYR A 186 0.90 -17.29 -6.12
C TYR A 186 1.07 -17.61 -4.63
N LYS A 187 2.32 -17.74 -4.19
CA LYS A 187 2.66 -18.03 -2.80
C LYS A 187 2.58 -16.78 -1.92
N ILE A 188 1.58 -16.75 -1.04
CA ILE A 188 1.33 -15.61 -0.15
C ILE A 188 1.97 -15.86 1.23
N GLY A 189 2.66 -14.84 1.75
CA GLY A 189 3.16 -14.78 3.12
C GLY A 189 2.57 -13.61 3.88
N GLU A 190 2.67 -13.66 5.21
CA GLU A 190 2.37 -12.53 6.09
C GLU A 190 3.52 -12.26 7.04
N ILE A 191 3.66 -10.99 7.42
CA ILE A 191 4.51 -10.55 8.52
C ILE A 191 3.74 -9.58 9.43
N LYS A 192 4.09 -9.55 10.70
CA LYS A 192 3.60 -8.53 11.61
C LYS A 192 4.23 -7.18 11.26
N VAL A 193 3.41 -6.15 11.15
CA VAL A 193 3.85 -4.77 10.88
C VAL A 193 3.35 -3.82 11.96
N SER A 194 4.10 -2.76 12.18
CA SER A 194 3.75 -1.67 13.07
C SER A 194 2.60 -0.86 12.50
N HIS A 195 1.73 -0.35 13.37
CA HIS A 195 0.63 0.51 12.98
C HIS A 195 0.41 1.62 13.99
N PHE A 196 0.53 2.87 13.55
CA PHE A 196 0.42 4.05 14.37
C PHE A 196 -0.93 4.74 14.22
N PRO A 197 -1.39 5.50 15.23
CA PRO A 197 -2.54 6.37 15.07
C PRO A 197 -2.22 7.48 14.07
N ARG A 198 -3.22 7.88 13.26
CA ARG A 198 -3.09 9.02 12.34
C ARG A 198 -2.74 10.29 13.13
N LYS A 199 -1.71 11.01 12.68
CA LYS A 199 -1.24 12.25 13.33
C LYS A 199 -1.84 13.50 12.70
N ILE A 200 -2.02 13.53 11.38
CA ILE A 200 -2.46 14.69 10.60
C ILE A 200 -3.62 14.26 9.68
N GLY A 201 -4.59 15.16 9.45
CA GLY A 201 -5.71 14.94 8.56
C GLY A 201 -6.89 14.20 9.19
N LYS A 202 -7.98 14.07 8.41
CA LYS A 202 -9.22 13.37 8.81
C LYS A 202 -9.35 12.06 8.06
N THR A 203 -9.96 11.04 8.69
CA THR A 203 -10.27 9.79 8.00
C THR A 203 -11.21 10.06 6.81
N LYS A 204 -10.85 9.53 5.65
CA LYS A 204 -11.66 9.66 4.41
C LYS A 204 -12.63 8.48 4.24
N TYR A 205 -12.56 7.50 5.13
CA TYR A 205 -13.52 6.40 5.19
C TYR A 205 -14.72 6.80 6.04
N THR A 206 -15.83 7.17 5.39
CA THR A 206 -17.12 7.37 6.02
C THR A 206 -17.99 6.13 5.84
N LEU A 207 -18.88 5.84 6.81
CA LEU A 207 -19.81 4.69 6.80
C LEU A 207 -20.72 4.64 5.53
N VAL A 208 -20.87 5.78 4.84
CA VAL A 208 -21.69 5.93 3.61
C VAL A 208 -21.04 5.27 2.36
N ARG A 209 -19.77 4.86 2.40
CA ARG A 209 -19.11 4.18 1.27
C ARG A 209 -19.31 2.67 1.20
N LEU A 210 -19.93 2.06 2.23
CA LEU A 210 -20.17 0.61 2.30
C LEU A 210 -21.10 0.05 1.20
N PRO A 211 -22.09 0.77 0.63
CA PRO A 211 -22.97 0.22 -0.41
C PRO A 211 -22.51 0.41 -1.85
N LYS A 212 -21.40 1.12 -2.12
CA LYS A 212 -20.96 1.42 -3.49
C LYS A 212 -19.92 0.44 -4.07
N GLY A 213 -19.78 -0.72 -3.46
CA GLY A 213 -18.76 -1.72 -3.80
C GLY A 213 -19.30 -3.01 -4.40
N PHE A 214 -20.41 -2.94 -5.18
CA PHE A 214 -20.87 -4.04 -6.06
C PHE A 214 -21.09 -3.50 -7.45
#